data_eb6e4b22a888d46e9e8672380201acac
#
_entry.id   eb6e4b22a888d46e9e8672380201acac
#
_cell.length_a   1.000
_cell.length_b   1.000
_cell.length_c   1.000
_cell.angle_alpha   90.00
_cell.angle_beta   90.00
_cell.angle_gamma   90.00
#
_symmetry.space_group_name_H-M   'P 1'
#
loop_
_entity.id
_entity.type
_entity.pdbx_description
1 polymer ?
#
loop_
_entity_poly.entity_id
_entity_poly.type
_entity_poly.pdbx_seq_one_letter_code
_entity_poly.pdbx_strand_id
1 'polypeptide(L)'
;MTALRGAALAAWLAASCVPSSAAEPLTGRWAADQASCEGGFLSAGPSPLVVTSYAVRWQGDSCRIGRMYKAGETTYIQAFCWGADGERSIPVSLRPHGGKLALTWDRTLRADLRRCQ
;
A
#
# COMPACT_ATOMS: atom_id res chain seq x y z
N MET A 1 39.42 21.02 -48.65
CA MET A 1 39.03 20.38 -48.57
C MET A 1 38.51 19.55 -47.71
N THR A 2 38.44 19.28 -46.76
CA THR A 2 37.96 18.41 -45.98
C THR A 2 36.94 18.79 -45.16
N ALA A 3 35.95 18.41 -45.27
CA ALA A 3 34.96 18.73 -44.51
C ALA A 3 34.78 17.86 -43.41
N LEU A 4 34.80 18.32 -42.45
CA LEU A 4 34.71 17.65 -41.42
C LEU A 4 33.48 17.63 -40.86
N ARG A 5 32.99 16.85 -40.47
CA ARG A 5 31.89 16.76 -39.90
C ARG A 5 31.89 16.28 -38.66
N GLY A 6 31.55 16.86 -37.79
CA GLY A 6 31.35 16.46 -36.48
C GLY A 6 30.04 15.82 -36.34
N ALA A 7 30.03 14.62 -36.18
CA ALA A 7 28.82 13.95 -35.86
C ALA A 7 28.51 14.25 -34.41
N ALA A 8 27.61 15.10 -34.20
CA ALA A 8 27.17 15.34 -32.87
C ALA A 8 26.30 14.20 -32.46
N LEU A 9 26.88 13.33 -31.74
CA LEU A 9 26.12 12.27 -31.14
C LEU A 9 25.41 12.86 -29.95
N ALA A 10 24.21 13.20 -30.13
CA ALA A 10 23.40 13.59 -29.00
C ALA A 10 23.07 12.33 -28.24
N ALA A 11 23.76 12.14 -27.17
CA ALA A 11 23.42 11.08 -26.27
C ALA A 11 22.13 11.45 -25.58
N TRP A 12 21.10 10.85 -26.01
CA TRP A 12 19.83 11.03 -25.34
C TRP A 12 19.83 10.19 -24.08
N LEU A 13 20.15 10.82 -23.00
CA LEU A 13 19.97 10.19 -21.74
C LEU A 13 18.50 10.30 -21.42
N ALA A 14 17.81 9.30 -21.78
CA ALA A 14 16.44 9.19 -21.32
C ALA A 14 16.49 8.89 -19.83
N ALA A 15 16.42 9.92 -19.04
CA ALA A 15 16.25 9.74 -17.63
C ALA A 15 14.83 9.27 -17.42
N SER A 16 14.66 7.99 -17.32
CA SER A 16 13.37 7.50 -16.93
C SER A 16 13.22 7.79 -15.44
N CYS A 17 12.54 8.86 -15.15
CA CYS A 17 12.13 9.10 -13.79
C CYS A 17 11.06 8.09 -13.47
N VAL A 18 11.42 7.09 -12.76
CA VAL A 18 10.43 6.20 -12.17
C VAL A 18 9.88 6.94 -10.99
N PRO A 19 8.62 7.36 -11.01
CA PRO A 19 8.06 7.98 -9.83
C PRO A 19 7.98 6.93 -8.75
N SER A 20 8.84 7.04 -7.77
CA SER A 20 8.73 6.20 -6.62
C SER A 20 7.76 6.86 -5.67
N SER A 21 6.50 6.58 -5.85
CA SER A 21 5.53 6.95 -4.85
C SER A 21 5.54 5.85 -3.81
N ALA A 22 5.93 6.18 -2.61
CA ALA A 22 6.03 5.21 -1.53
C ALA A 22 4.69 4.58 -1.18
N ALA A 23 3.57 5.21 -1.53
CA ALA A 23 2.25 4.71 -1.21
C ALA A 23 1.63 3.86 -2.32
N GLU A 24 2.01 4.05 -3.58
CA GLU A 24 1.39 3.34 -4.67
C GLU A 24 1.54 1.83 -4.63
N PRO A 25 2.69 1.27 -4.25
CA PRO A 25 2.82 -0.18 -4.19
C PRO A 25 1.89 -0.84 -3.18
N LEU A 26 1.41 -0.09 -2.21
CA LEU A 26 0.55 -0.63 -1.17
C LEU A 26 -0.93 -0.41 -1.44
N THR A 27 -1.26 0.49 -2.36
CA THR A 27 -2.64 0.77 -2.69
C THR A 27 -3.28 -0.45 -3.35
N GLY A 28 -4.44 -0.83 -2.89
CA GLY A 28 -5.16 -1.97 -3.46
C GLY A 28 -5.83 -2.81 -2.40
N ARG A 29 -6.14 -4.03 -2.79
CA ARG A 29 -6.82 -4.99 -1.92
C ARG A 29 -5.87 -6.15 -1.63
N TRP A 30 -5.80 -6.54 -0.39
CA TRP A 30 -4.91 -7.57 0.09
C TRP A 30 -5.67 -8.53 0.99
N ALA A 31 -5.45 -9.81 0.85
CA ALA A 31 -6.13 -10.80 1.67
C ALA A 31 -5.26 -12.02 1.93
N ALA A 32 -5.63 -12.81 2.94
CA ALA A 32 -4.90 -14.01 3.27
C ALA A 32 -5.05 -15.08 2.19
N ASP A 33 -6.20 -15.11 1.50
CA ASP A 33 -6.45 -16.04 0.41
C ASP A 33 -7.37 -15.39 -0.61
N GLN A 34 -7.53 -16.04 -1.76
CA GLN A 34 -8.34 -15.47 -2.84
C GLN A 34 -9.84 -15.41 -2.49
N ALA A 35 -10.31 -16.34 -1.68
CA ALA A 35 -11.72 -16.32 -1.27
C ALA A 35 -12.02 -15.06 -0.44
N SER A 36 -11.08 -14.64 0.41
CA SER A 36 -11.25 -13.42 1.19
C SER A 36 -11.22 -12.17 0.33
N CYS A 37 -10.58 -12.22 -0.84
CA CYS A 37 -10.57 -11.09 -1.76
C CYS A 37 -11.97 -10.79 -2.31
N GLU A 38 -12.82 -11.79 -2.39
CA GLU A 38 -14.18 -11.64 -2.91
C GLU A 38 -15.17 -11.23 -1.83
N GLY A 39 -14.75 -11.20 -0.58
CA GLY A 39 -15.60 -10.77 0.53
C GLY A 39 -15.94 -9.30 0.41
N GLY A 40 -17.22 -9.00 0.38
CA GLY A 40 -17.66 -7.61 0.35
C GLY A 40 -17.76 -7.02 1.73
N PHE A 41 -17.91 -5.71 1.78
CA PHE A 41 -18.03 -4.98 3.04
C PHE A 41 -19.22 -5.46 3.88
N LEU A 42 -20.26 -5.95 3.21
CA LEU A 42 -21.45 -6.43 3.90
C LEU A 42 -21.47 -7.94 4.11
N SER A 43 -20.44 -8.66 3.69
CA SER A 43 -20.43 -10.10 3.88
C SER A 43 -20.01 -10.44 5.30
N ALA A 44 -20.57 -11.51 5.83
CA ALA A 44 -20.28 -11.94 7.19
C ALA A 44 -18.93 -12.66 7.33
N GLY A 45 -18.20 -12.83 6.27
CA GLY A 45 -16.91 -13.52 6.29
C GLY A 45 -15.73 -12.56 6.35
N PRO A 46 -14.51 -13.09 6.31
CA PRO A 46 -13.32 -12.27 6.31
C PRO A 46 -13.31 -11.37 5.06
N SER A 47 -12.99 -10.11 5.25
CA SER A 47 -12.92 -9.14 4.18
C SER A 47 -11.46 -8.78 3.90
N PRO A 48 -11.16 -8.33 2.69
CA PRO A 48 -9.79 -7.93 2.39
C PRO A 48 -9.40 -6.65 3.09
N LEU A 49 -8.11 -6.47 3.28
CA LEU A 49 -7.57 -5.16 3.64
C LEU A 49 -7.64 -4.28 2.39
N VAL A 50 -8.23 -3.13 2.50
CA VAL A 50 -8.30 -2.17 1.40
C VAL A 50 -7.47 -0.96 1.77
N VAL A 51 -6.49 -0.64 0.95
CA VAL A 51 -5.61 0.52 1.17
C VAL A 51 -5.77 1.48 0.01
N THR A 52 -6.10 2.72 0.33
CA THR A 52 -6.09 3.79 -0.66
C THR A 52 -5.11 4.87 -0.18
N SER A 53 -4.98 5.94 -0.92
CA SER A 53 -4.08 7.01 -0.50
C SER A 53 -4.59 7.79 0.71
N TYR A 54 -5.84 7.61 1.10
CA TYR A 54 -6.43 8.36 2.20
C TYR A 54 -7.20 7.51 3.21
N ALA A 55 -7.35 6.23 2.96
CA ALA A 55 -8.16 5.36 3.84
C ALA A 55 -7.63 3.94 3.90
N VAL A 56 -7.92 3.26 5.00
CA VAL A 56 -7.68 1.83 5.14
C VAL A 56 -8.94 1.19 5.73
N ARG A 57 -9.27 -0.02 5.29
CA ARG A 57 -10.39 -0.78 5.81
C ARG A 57 -9.94 -2.19 6.15
N TRP A 58 -10.31 -2.64 7.33
CA TRP A 58 -9.94 -3.97 7.79
C TRP A 58 -10.97 -4.48 8.78
N GLN A 59 -11.55 -5.66 8.49
CA GLN A 59 -12.44 -6.37 9.43
C GLN A 59 -13.50 -5.50 10.11
N GLY A 60 -14.28 -4.80 9.31
CA GLY A 60 -15.37 -3.99 9.85
C GLY A 60 -14.97 -2.57 10.27
N ASP A 61 -13.68 -2.30 10.38
CA ASP A 61 -13.22 -0.95 10.67
C ASP A 61 -12.97 -0.17 9.38
N SER A 62 -13.47 1.03 9.30
CA SER A 62 -13.21 1.94 8.20
C SER A 62 -12.45 3.13 8.77
N CYS A 63 -11.28 3.38 8.22
CA CYS A 63 -10.36 4.33 8.82
C CYS A 63 -9.88 5.37 7.83
N ARG A 64 -9.75 6.61 8.32
CA ARG A 64 -9.12 7.69 7.58
C ARG A 64 -7.64 7.70 7.96
N ILE A 65 -6.77 7.88 6.98
CA ILE A 65 -5.35 8.01 7.24
C ILE A 65 -5.07 9.43 7.73
N GLY A 66 -4.60 9.54 8.96
CA GLY A 66 -4.21 10.83 9.52
C GLY A 66 -2.75 11.16 9.24
N ARG A 67 -1.87 10.18 9.42
CA ARG A 67 -0.45 10.36 9.18
C ARG A 67 0.10 9.06 8.60
N MET A 68 0.96 9.18 7.62
CA MET A 68 1.60 8.03 7.02
C MET A 68 3.05 8.37 6.75
N TYR A 69 3.96 7.50 7.15
CA TYR A 69 5.38 7.68 6.88
C TYR A 69 6.07 6.34 6.72
N LYS A 70 7.17 6.33 6.01
CA LYS A 70 7.92 5.12 5.76
C LYS A 70 9.22 5.15 6.54
N ALA A 71 9.55 4.06 7.21
CA ALA A 71 10.82 3.87 7.88
C ALA A 71 11.35 2.51 7.47
N GLY A 72 12.49 2.49 6.77
CA GLY A 72 12.99 1.26 6.17
C GLY A 72 12.01 0.75 5.13
N GLU A 73 11.60 -0.50 5.22
CA GLU A 73 10.63 -1.09 4.32
C GLU A 73 9.21 -1.05 4.87
N THR A 74 9.03 -0.53 6.06
CA THR A 74 7.73 -0.53 6.72
C THR A 74 7.05 0.83 6.57
N THR A 75 5.79 0.82 6.17
CA THR A 75 4.96 2.01 6.15
C THR A 75 4.11 2.03 7.42
N TYR A 76 4.22 3.11 8.17
CA TYR A 76 3.48 3.30 9.40
C TYR A 76 2.33 4.25 9.15
N ILE A 77 1.15 3.88 9.62
CA ILE A 77 -0.08 4.65 9.42
C ILE A 77 -0.71 4.91 10.78
N GLN A 78 -1.04 6.16 11.05
CA GLN A 78 -1.92 6.50 12.13
C GLN A 78 -3.32 6.60 11.54
N ALA A 79 -4.17 5.65 11.87
CA ALA A 79 -5.51 5.55 11.31
C ALA A 79 -6.55 6.00 12.34
N PHE A 80 -7.55 6.74 11.87
CA PHE A 80 -8.66 7.14 12.71
C PHE A 80 -9.86 6.34 12.22
N CYS A 81 -10.27 5.36 13.03
CA CYS A 81 -11.20 4.33 12.62
C CYS A 81 -12.56 4.49 13.29
N TRP A 82 -13.62 4.20 12.54
CA TRP A 82 -14.95 4.14 13.08
C TRP A 82 -15.34 2.66 13.12
N GLY A 83 -15.66 2.19 14.29
CA GLY A 83 -16.13 0.83 14.50
C GLY A 83 -17.32 0.85 15.44
N ALA A 84 -17.67 -0.31 15.99
CA ALA A 84 -18.82 -0.46 16.88
C ALA A 84 -18.67 0.40 18.14
N ASP A 85 -17.45 0.66 18.58
CA ASP A 85 -17.18 1.42 19.80
C ASP A 85 -16.93 2.91 19.54
N GLY A 86 -17.23 3.40 18.36
CA GLY A 86 -16.99 4.81 18.03
C GLY A 86 -15.64 5.03 17.35
N GLU A 87 -15.16 6.25 17.40
CA GLU A 87 -13.92 6.61 16.74
C GLU A 87 -12.72 6.27 17.62
N ARG A 88 -11.70 5.62 17.05
CA ARG A 88 -10.46 5.29 17.74
C ARG A 88 -9.27 5.57 16.84
N SER A 89 -8.15 5.96 17.47
CA SER A 89 -6.90 6.07 16.77
C SER A 89 -6.20 4.71 16.83
N ILE A 90 -5.90 4.13 15.69
CA ILE A 90 -5.29 2.81 15.58
C ILE A 90 -3.97 2.90 14.83
N PRO A 91 -2.87 2.44 15.44
CA PRO A 91 -1.61 2.34 14.72
C PRO A 91 -1.63 1.12 13.79
N VAL A 92 -1.26 1.33 12.54
CA VAL A 92 -1.21 0.28 11.53
C VAL A 92 0.17 0.29 10.90
N SER A 93 0.73 -0.86 10.65
CA SER A 93 1.97 -0.91 9.87
C SER A 93 1.85 -1.97 8.78
N LEU A 94 2.45 -1.65 7.64
CA LEU A 94 2.44 -2.50 6.47
C LEU A 94 3.87 -2.69 6.01
N ARG A 95 4.30 -3.94 5.95
CA ARG A 95 5.66 -4.25 5.53
C ARG A 95 5.63 -5.24 4.37
N PRO A 96 6.01 -4.80 3.16
CA PRO A 96 6.10 -5.73 2.03
C PRO A 96 7.28 -6.67 2.18
N HIS A 97 7.09 -7.93 1.85
CA HIS A 97 8.18 -8.88 1.78
C HIS A 97 7.80 -10.05 0.89
N GLY A 98 8.66 -10.38 -0.06
CA GLY A 98 8.47 -11.55 -0.91
C GLY A 98 7.12 -11.62 -1.63
N GLY A 99 6.61 -10.49 -2.11
CA GLY A 99 5.31 -10.46 -2.77
C GLY A 99 4.12 -10.49 -1.83
N LYS A 100 4.38 -10.49 -0.53
CA LYS A 100 3.34 -10.48 0.50
C LYS A 100 3.40 -9.17 1.25
N LEU A 101 2.40 -8.95 2.09
CA LEU A 101 2.31 -7.78 2.92
C LEU A 101 2.04 -8.21 4.36
N ALA A 102 2.96 -7.90 5.25
CA ALA A 102 2.76 -8.16 6.67
C ALA A 102 1.98 -7.01 7.28
N LEU A 103 0.79 -7.32 7.80
CA LEU A 103 -0.09 -6.35 8.40
C LEU A 103 0.01 -6.42 9.93
N THR A 104 0.32 -5.30 10.56
CA THR A 104 0.19 -5.15 12.00
C THR A 104 -0.93 -4.14 12.25
N TRP A 105 -1.95 -4.59 12.96
CA TRP A 105 -3.13 -3.78 13.24
C TRP A 105 -3.26 -3.63 14.74
N ASP A 106 -3.24 -2.39 15.20
CA ASP A 106 -3.33 -2.08 16.62
C ASP A 106 -2.26 -2.82 17.41
N ARG A 107 -1.01 -2.76 16.93
CA ARG A 107 0.17 -3.37 17.53
C ARG A 107 0.20 -4.90 17.54
N THR A 108 -0.75 -5.54 16.89
CA THR A 108 -0.79 -6.99 16.81
C THR A 108 -0.55 -7.42 15.37
N LEU A 109 0.46 -8.29 15.18
CA LEU A 109 0.72 -8.86 13.88
C LEU A 109 -0.46 -9.77 13.51
N ARG A 110 -1.11 -9.50 12.39
CA ARG A 110 -2.28 -10.25 11.98
C ARG A 110 -1.96 -11.38 11.05
N ALA A 111 -1.38 -11.11 9.92
CA ALA A 111 -1.09 -12.15 8.95
C ALA A 111 -0.32 -11.59 7.79
N ASP A 112 0.26 -12.50 7.01
CA ASP A 112 0.83 -12.12 5.72
C ASP A 112 -0.30 -12.15 4.71
N LEU A 113 -0.47 -11.08 4.00
CA LEU A 113 -1.51 -10.92 3.00
C LEU A 113 -0.92 -10.94 1.62
N ARG A 114 -1.72 -11.34 0.65
CA ARG A 114 -1.35 -11.32 -0.77
C ARG A 114 -2.24 -10.34 -1.51
N ARG A 115 -1.71 -9.76 -2.57
CA ARG A 115 -2.50 -8.83 -3.35
C ARG A 115 -3.63 -9.57 -4.05
N CYS A 116 -4.83 -9.04 -3.96
CA CYS A 116 -5.97 -9.57 -4.66
C CYS A 116 -5.85 -9.29 -6.16
N GLN A 117 -6.26 -10.21 -6.95
CA GLN A 117 -6.23 -10.07 -8.41
C GLN A 117 -7.63 -9.88 -8.97
#